data_7fc3ebf693ee620090b5458a5faca39b
#
_entry.id   7fc3ebf693ee620090b5458a5faca39b
#
_cell.length_a   1.000
_cell.length_b   1.000
_cell.length_c   1.000
_cell.angle_alpha   90.00
_cell.angle_beta   90.00
_cell.angle_gamma   90.00
#
_symmetry.space_group_name_H-M   'P 1'
#
loop_
_entity.id
_entity.type
_entity.pdbx_description
1 polymer ?
#
loop_
_entity_poly.entity_id
_entity_poly.type
_entity_poly.pdbx_seq_one_letter_code
_entity_poly.pdbx_strand_id
1 'polypeptide(L)'
;MPIVKWGHETKIIPVEWCWKPMIPYGKITIIEGDGGDGKTTMILTIAAMLSQGIVPPTLERGHLLPSVETEPITTFYLTTEDEVADTSLVRFIRAGGDTHRFAYSAELKHHMTLVEDELLAAIEESKCRLFIIDPYQAFLPEGTNMGSVSKMRTVFTSLSNVAKRTGVAIVLVGHLNKNEGGKDIHRGFGSADIAAAVRSILMVEIDKENRSRRLVRTIKSNFDDSDYTPIQLVLDDERKLSFEEFEDDDEVALSAFPAQILTPAFPKMRMKTKIELAQEIISDILVNGPHPVAEINEACAKEGIGEKTVQRARKLTGAVQDYINGVPVWMFK
;
A
#
# COMPACT_ATOMS: atom_id res chain seq x y z
N MET A 1 3.35 19.41 -32.48
CA MET A 1 2.24 18.91 -31.62
C MET A 1 1.43 20.10 -31.11
N PRO A 2 0.11 20.02 -31.02
CA PRO A 2 -0.68 21.12 -30.51
C PRO A 2 -0.32 21.39 -29.03
N ILE A 3 -0.23 22.67 -28.68
CA ILE A 3 0.09 23.11 -27.30
C ILE A 3 -1.14 22.96 -26.38
N VAL A 4 -2.34 23.01 -26.95
CA VAL A 4 -3.61 22.93 -26.22
C VAL A 4 -4.37 21.66 -26.63
N LYS A 5 -4.91 20.95 -25.63
CA LYS A 5 -5.87 19.85 -25.79
C LYS A 5 -7.12 20.17 -25.00
N TRP A 6 -8.29 19.86 -25.55
CA TRP A 6 -9.56 20.07 -24.88
C TRP A 6 -9.99 18.85 -24.07
N GLY A 7 -10.59 19.05 -22.88
CA GLY A 7 -11.02 17.96 -22.03
C GLY A 7 -12.05 17.04 -22.71
N HIS A 8 -12.97 17.59 -23.51
CA HIS A 8 -13.99 16.83 -24.25
C HIS A 8 -13.40 15.95 -25.37
N GLU A 9 -12.19 16.24 -25.83
CA GLU A 9 -11.45 15.46 -26.85
C GLU A 9 -10.53 14.41 -26.19
N THR A 10 -10.40 14.43 -24.86
CA THR A 10 -9.46 13.57 -24.14
C THR A 10 -10.17 12.30 -23.67
N LYS A 11 -9.70 11.16 -24.14
CA LYS A 11 -10.19 9.86 -23.65
C LYS A 11 -9.73 9.66 -22.20
N ILE A 12 -10.67 9.40 -21.31
CA ILE A 12 -10.37 8.99 -19.93
C ILE A 12 -9.76 7.59 -19.97
N ILE A 13 -8.59 7.43 -19.33
CA ILE A 13 -7.89 6.15 -19.20
C ILE A 13 -7.90 5.82 -17.71
N PRO A 14 -8.50 4.69 -17.31
CA PRO A 14 -8.46 4.25 -15.92
C PRO A 14 -7.03 3.97 -15.48
N VAL A 15 -6.77 4.07 -14.18
CA VAL A 15 -5.49 3.67 -13.61
C VAL A 15 -5.38 2.15 -13.63
N GLU A 16 -4.32 1.64 -14.24
CA GLU A 16 -3.98 0.22 -14.16
C GLU A 16 -3.07 -0.01 -12.96
N TRP A 17 -3.27 -1.13 -12.27
CA TRP A 17 -2.60 -1.43 -11.02
C TRP A 17 -1.74 -2.69 -11.14
N CYS A 18 -0.51 -2.60 -10.66
CA CYS A 18 0.34 -3.73 -10.37
C CYS A 18 -0.12 -4.41 -9.06
N TRP A 19 -0.49 -3.59 -8.06
CA TRP A 19 -1.12 -4.00 -6.80
C TRP A 19 -2.06 -2.90 -6.31
N LYS A 20 -3.36 -3.11 -6.43
CA LYS A 20 -4.40 -2.12 -6.07
C LYS A 20 -4.61 -2.08 -4.54
N PRO A 21 -4.74 -0.90 -3.93
CA PRO A 21 -4.58 0.46 -4.48
C PRO A 21 -3.17 1.04 -4.25
N MET A 22 -2.16 0.19 -4.07
CA MET A 22 -0.82 0.53 -3.57
C MET A 22 0.17 0.90 -4.67
N ILE A 23 0.28 0.06 -5.74
CA ILE A 23 1.31 0.16 -6.76
C ILE A 23 0.67 0.28 -8.14
N PRO A 24 0.54 1.50 -8.70
CA PRO A 24 -0.01 1.70 -10.04
C PRO A 24 1.04 1.48 -11.13
N TYR A 25 0.63 0.98 -12.29
CA TYR A 25 1.45 0.96 -13.49
C TYR A 25 1.71 2.36 -14.04
N GLY A 26 2.86 2.55 -14.68
CA GLY A 26 3.26 3.81 -15.28
C GLY A 26 3.48 4.96 -14.29
N LYS A 27 3.72 4.64 -13.01
CA LYS A 27 3.92 5.60 -11.92
C LYS A 27 5.02 5.13 -10.98
N ILE A 28 5.40 6.04 -10.06
CA ILE A 28 6.35 5.77 -8.99
C ILE A 28 5.59 5.55 -7.70
N THR A 29 5.94 4.48 -6.99
CA THR A 29 5.57 4.23 -5.59
C THR A 29 6.83 4.26 -4.74
N ILE A 30 6.79 4.91 -3.58
CA ILE A 30 7.88 4.84 -2.59
C ILE A 30 7.42 3.97 -1.42
N ILE A 31 8.32 3.11 -0.94
CA ILE A 31 8.14 2.31 0.27
C ILE A 31 9.18 2.76 1.28
N GLU A 32 8.71 3.28 2.40
CA GLU A 32 9.54 3.78 3.49
C GLU A 32 9.36 2.95 4.76
N GLY A 33 10.29 3.05 5.69
CA GLY A 33 10.28 2.40 7.00
C GLY A 33 11.69 2.31 7.57
N ASP A 34 11.81 1.96 8.85
CA ASP A 34 13.11 1.79 9.50
C ASP A 34 13.85 0.54 8.99
N GLY A 35 15.16 0.46 9.26
CA GLY A 35 15.95 -0.72 8.94
C GLY A 35 15.41 -1.96 9.67
N GLY A 36 15.15 -3.04 8.92
CA GLY A 36 14.61 -4.27 9.49
C GLY A 36 13.08 -4.38 9.52
N ASP A 37 12.33 -3.35 9.11
CA ASP A 37 10.85 -3.39 9.08
C ASP A 37 10.25 -4.36 8.06
N GLY A 38 11.09 -4.95 7.20
CA GLY A 38 10.63 -5.96 6.25
C GLY A 38 10.22 -5.42 4.88
N LYS A 39 10.57 -4.19 4.54
CA LYS A 39 10.29 -3.56 3.23
C LYS A 39 10.72 -4.44 2.05
N THR A 40 12.00 -4.83 2.04
CA THR A 40 12.57 -5.72 1.01
C THR A 40 11.84 -7.06 0.95
N THR A 41 11.57 -7.69 2.11
CA THR A 41 10.83 -8.96 2.16
C THR A 41 9.44 -8.81 1.59
N MET A 42 8.73 -7.75 1.94
CA MET A 42 7.39 -7.45 1.41
C MET A 42 7.41 -7.30 -0.11
N ILE A 43 8.26 -6.44 -0.64
CA ILE A 43 8.24 -6.18 -2.10
C ILE A 43 8.71 -7.37 -2.91
N LEU A 44 9.66 -8.19 -2.40
CA LEU A 44 10.07 -9.44 -3.04
C LEU A 44 8.97 -10.50 -2.97
N THR A 45 8.17 -10.56 -1.90
CA THR A 45 6.99 -11.44 -1.82
C THR A 45 5.94 -11.03 -2.86
N ILE A 46 5.66 -9.74 -3.00
CA ILE A 46 4.75 -9.21 -4.04
C ILE A 46 5.28 -9.58 -5.44
N ALA A 47 6.57 -9.34 -5.69
CA ALA A 47 7.20 -9.71 -6.96
C ALA A 47 7.11 -11.21 -7.25
N ALA A 48 7.29 -12.06 -6.23
CA ALA A 48 7.18 -13.50 -6.34
C ALA A 48 5.75 -13.93 -6.72
N MET A 49 4.73 -13.39 -6.07
CA MET A 49 3.32 -13.65 -6.42
C MET A 49 3.01 -13.23 -7.85
N LEU A 50 3.42 -12.02 -8.24
CA LEU A 50 3.21 -11.48 -9.59
C LEU A 50 3.95 -12.29 -10.66
N SER A 51 5.10 -12.89 -10.34
CA SER A 51 5.84 -13.77 -11.23
C SER A 51 5.10 -15.08 -11.53
N GLN A 52 4.21 -15.50 -10.63
CA GLN A 52 3.32 -16.65 -10.77
C GLN A 52 1.97 -16.27 -11.39
N GLY A 53 1.76 -15.02 -11.76
CA GLY A 53 0.47 -14.55 -12.23
C GLY A 53 -0.57 -14.43 -11.13
N ILE A 54 -0.15 -14.14 -9.92
CA ILE A 54 -1.03 -13.93 -8.77
C ILE A 54 -0.90 -12.47 -8.33
N VAL A 55 -1.97 -11.69 -8.41
CA VAL A 55 -2.03 -10.35 -7.80
C VAL A 55 -2.21 -10.53 -6.30
N PRO A 56 -1.39 -9.88 -5.46
CA PRO A 56 -1.57 -9.96 -4.02
C PRO A 56 -2.98 -9.50 -3.59
N PRO A 57 -3.44 -9.88 -2.39
CA PRO A 57 -4.70 -9.40 -1.84
C PRO A 57 -4.83 -7.88 -1.98
N THR A 58 -5.96 -7.43 -2.46
CA THR A 58 -6.22 -6.01 -2.73
C THR A 58 -7.10 -5.42 -1.64
N LEU A 59 -6.93 -4.14 -1.38
CA LEU A 59 -7.74 -3.43 -0.41
C LEU A 59 -8.84 -2.65 -1.13
N GLU A 60 -10.09 -2.89 -0.74
CA GLU A 60 -11.25 -2.15 -1.26
C GLU A 60 -12.23 -1.83 -0.13
N ARG A 61 -12.48 -0.55 0.10
CA ARG A 61 -13.41 -0.05 1.13
C ARG A 61 -13.13 -0.60 2.53
N GLY A 62 -11.85 -0.71 2.89
CA GLY A 62 -11.43 -1.23 4.19
C GLY A 62 -11.38 -2.75 4.31
N HIS A 63 -11.72 -3.50 3.25
CA HIS A 63 -11.69 -4.95 3.24
C HIS A 63 -10.57 -5.50 2.38
N LEU A 64 -9.91 -6.54 2.86
CA LEU A 64 -8.89 -7.25 2.11
C LEU A 64 -9.57 -8.30 1.21
N LEU A 65 -9.58 -8.02 -0.09
CA LEU A 65 -10.09 -8.95 -1.09
C LEU A 65 -9.03 -10.01 -1.40
N PRO A 66 -9.44 -11.25 -1.70
CA PRO A 66 -8.51 -12.33 -2.00
C PRO A 66 -7.67 -12.03 -3.23
N SER A 67 -6.54 -12.73 -3.33
CA SER A 67 -5.68 -12.74 -4.52
C SER A 67 -6.47 -13.17 -5.75
N VAL A 68 -6.11 -12.58 -6.90
CA VAL A 68 -6.69 -12.94 -8.20
C VAL A 68 -5.61 -13.35 -9.17
N GLU A 69 -5.96 -14.22 -10.12
CA GLU A 69 -5.07 -14.63 -11.20
C GLU A 69 -4.94 -13.52 -12.25
N THR A 70 -3.76 -13.42 -12.84
CA THR A 70 -3.40 -12.50 -13.92
C THR A 70 -2.31 -13.13 -14.79
N GLU A 71 -1.91 -12.43 -15.85
CA GLU A 71 -0.72 -12.81 -16.60
C GLU A 71 0.54 -12.62 -15.76
N PRO A 72 1.43 -13.62 -15.69
CA PRO A 72 2.70 -13.50 -14.99
C PRO A 72 3.56 -12.37 -15.54
N ILE A 73 4.18 -11.58 -14.66
CA ILE A 73 5.04 -10.48 -15.06
C ILE A 73 6.51 -10.69 -14.64
N THR A 74 7.42 -10.06 -15.37
CA THR A 74 8.83 -10.01 -15.01
C THR A 74 9.09 -8.82 -14.10
N THR A 75 9.90 -9.04 -13.05
CA THR A 75 10.43 -8.00 -12.17
C THR A 75 11.90 -7.78 -12.49
N PHE A 76 12.33 -6.51 -12.57
CA PHE A 76 13.74 -6.13 -12.52
C PHE A 76 14.05 -5.58 -11.12
N TYR A 77 15.05 -6.16 -10.47
CA TYR A 77 15.46 -5.80 -9.11
C TYR A 77 16.88 -5.19 -9.12
N LEU A 78 16.98 -3.95 -8.72
CA LEU A 78 18.22 -3.19 -8.62
C LEU A 78 18.57 -2.96 -7.16
N THR A 79 19.68 -3.53 -6.69
CA THR A 79 20.13 -3.41 -5.29
C THR A 79 21.64 -3.27 -5.18
N THR A 80 22.08 -2.66 -4.07
CA THR A 80 23.49 -2.57 -3.64
C THR A 80 23.68 -3.09 -2.21
N GLU A 81 22.60 -3.39 -1.47
CA GLU A 81 22.72 -3.75 -0.05
C GLU A 81 23.07 -5.22 0.16
N ASP A 82 22.51 -6.09 -0.67
CA ASP A 82 22.65 -7.53 -0.54
C ASP A 82 23.24 -8.12 -1.83
N GLU A 83 24.05 -9.16 -1.71
CA GLU A 83 24.37 -9.98 -2.87
C GLU A 83 23.10 -10.72 -3.30
N VAL A 84 22.69 -10.49 -4.55
CA VAL A 84 21.39 -11.01 -5.04
C VAL A 84 21.29 -12.50 -4.89
N ALA A 85 22.40 -13.23 -5.19
CA ALA A 85 22.41 -14.68 -5.23
C ALA A 85 22.19 -15.36 -3.88
N ASP A 86 22.64 -14.76 -2.78
CA ASP A 86 22.60 -15.38 -1.45
C ASP A 86 21.47 -14.84 -0.54
N THR A 87 20.92 -13.68 -0.90
CA THR A 87 19.95 -13.00 -0.04
C THR A 87 18.63 -12.72 -0.76
N SER A 88 18.63 -11.83 -1.76
CA SER A 88 17.39 -11.36 -2.39
C SER A 88 16.71 -12.45 -3.21
N LEU A 89 17.49 -13.21 -4.01
CA LEU A 89 16.96 -14.33 -4.79
C LEU A 89 16.44 -15.45 -3.90
N VAL A 90 17.11 -15.72 -2.78
CA VAL A 90 16.65 -16.72 -1.80
C VAL A 90 15.32 -16.33 -1.19
N ARG A 91 15.14 -15.04 -0.84
CA ARG A 91 13.84 -14.51 -0.34
C ARG A 91 12.75 -14.63 -1.38
N PHE A 92 13.05 -14.29 -2.65
CA PHE A 92 12.13 -14.40 -3.77
C PHE A 92 11.69 -15.86 -4.02
N ILE A 93 12.63 -16.81 -4.05
CA ILE A 93 12.35 -18.25 -4.20
C ILE A 93 11.52 -18.78 -3.02
N ARG A 94 11.86 -18.40 -1.79
CA ARG A 94 11.10 -18.79 -0.58
C ARG A 94 9.65 -18.31 -0.63
N ALA A 95 9.42 -17.14 -1.21
CA ALA A 95 8.08 -16.61 -1.45
C ALA A 95 7.33 -17.31 -2.61
N GLY A 96 7.94 -18.29 -3.28
CA GLY A 96 7.35 -19.04 -4.38
C GLY A 96 7.55 -18.39 -5.76
N GLY A 97 8.52 -17.49 -5.89
CA GLY A 97 8.74 -16.77 -7.15
C GLY A 97 9.33 -17.63 -8.28
N ASP A 98 8.91 -17.34 -9.51
CA ASP A 98 9.49 -17.91 -10.74
C ASP A 98 10.77 -17.15 -11.12
N THR A 99 11.92 -17.81 -10.99
CA THR A 99 13.23 -17.22 -11.28
C THR A 99 13.44 -16.84 -12.74
N HIS A 100 12.69 -17.40 -13.69
CA HIS A 100 12.70 -16.96 -15.09
C HIS A 100 12.09 -15.57 -15.29
N ARG A 101 11.41 -15.06 -14.28
CA ARG A 101 10.77 -13.73 -14.26
C ARG A 101 11.38 -12.78 -13.25
N PHE A 102 12.59 -13.11 -12.79
CA PHE A 102 13.38 -12.26 -11.89
C PHE A 102 14.69 -11.87 -12.55
N ALA A 103 14.75 -10.64 -13.04
CA ALA A 103 15.95 -10.06 -13.62
C ALA A 103 16.63 -9.11 -12.64
N TYR A 104 17.94 -8.99 -12.70
CA TYR A 104 18.72 -8.06 -11.91
C TYR A 104 19.97 -7.63 -12.68
N SER A 105 20.65 -6.54 -12.23
CA SER A 105 21.87 -6.08 -12.90
C SER A 105 23.00 -7.07 -12.75
N ALA A 106 23.55 -7.53 -13.87
CA ALA A 106 24.66 -8.48 -13.90
C ALA A 106 26.04 -7.85 -13.58
N GLU A 107 26.17 -6.53 -13.70
CA GLU A 107 27.45 -5.85 -13.56
C GLU A 107 27.56 -5.09 -12.22
N LEU A 108 28.29 -5.67 -11.28
CA LEU A 108 28.73 -4.99 -10.05
C LEU A 108 29.72 -3.82 -10.31
N LYS A 109 30.29 -3.71 -11.52
CA LYS A 109 31.36 -2.76 -11.84
C LYS A 109 30.87 -1.44 -12.46
N HIS A 110 29.72 -1.42 -13.10
CA HIS A 110 29.04 -0.21 -13.52
C HIS A 110 27.85 -0.01 -12.60
N HIS A 111 27.98 0.88 -11.65
CA HIS A 111 26.84 1.29 -10.83
C HIS A 111 25.80 1.93 -11.75
N MET A 112 24.79 1.14 -12.12
CA MET A 112 23.61 1.67 -12.76
C MET A 112 23.09 2.84 -11.91
N THR A 113 22.79 3.95 -12.55
CA THR A 113 22.29 5.14 -11.88
C THR A 113 20.85 5.42 -12.30
N LEU A 114 20.14 6.30 -11.58
CA LEU A 114 18.77 6.67 -11.92
C LEU A 114 18.74 7.65 -13.12
N VAL A 115 19.49 7.31 -14.16
CA VAL A 115 19.54 8.02 -15.45
C VAL A 115 18.57 7.36 -16.42
N GLU A 116 17.84 8.17 -17.18
CA GLU A 116 16.76 7.72 -18.05
C GLU A 116 17.19 6.63 -19.04
N ASP A 117 18.33 6.80 -19.70
CA ASP A 117 18.80 5.88 -20.73
C ASP A 117 19.16 4.48 -20.17
N GLU A 118 19.79 4.42 -18.99
CA GLU A 118 20.14 3.16 -18.34
C GLU A 118 18.87 2.40 -17.87
N LEU A 119 17.90 3.13 -17.31
CA LEU A 119 16.62 2.54 -16.91
C LEU A 119 15.83 2.02 -18.12
N LEU A 120 15.78 2.78 -19.20
CA LEU A 120 15.11 2.35 -20.43
C LEU A 120 15.76 1.11 -21.03
N ALA A 121 17.10 1.03 -21.07
CA ALA A 121 17.82 -0.14 -21.55
C ALA A 121 17.50 -1.38 -20.70
N ALA A 122 17.53 -1.27 -19.38
CA ALA A 122 17.21 -2.38 -18.48
C ALA A 122 15.75 -2.85 -18.62
N ILE A 123 14.80 -1.92 -18.80
CA ILE A 123 13.39 -2.24 -19.02
C ILE A 123 13.18 -2.95 -20.37
N GLU A 124 13.85 -2.46 -21.41
CA GLU A 124 13.74 -3.04 -22.77
C GLU A 124 14.34 -4.45 -22.82
N GLU A 125 15.50 -4.66 -22.21
CA GLU A 125 16.18 -5.95 -22.18
C GLU A 125 15.41 -6.99 -21.35
N SER A 126 14.99 -6.62 -20.11
CA SER A 126 14.29 -7.51 -19.20
C SER A 126 12.82 -7.70 -19.54
N LYS A 127 12.22 -6.75 -20.28
CA LYS A 127 10.76 -6.65 -20.52
C LYS A 127 9.95 -6.67 -19.22
N CYS A 128 10.52 -6.10 -18.16
CA CYS A 128 9.87 -6.07 -16.87
C CYS A 128 8.63 -5.18 -16.87
N ARG A 129 7.67 -5.51 -16.01
CA ARG A 129 6.49 -4.69 -15.72
C ARG A 129 6.57 -4.08 -14.32
N LEU A 130 7.43 -4.62 -13.46
CA LEU A 130 7.76 -4.11 -12.14
C LEU A 130 9.27 -3.87 -12.07
N PHE A 131 9.66 -2.64 -11.72
CA PHE A 131 11.05 -2.23 -11.54
C PHE A 131 11.25 -1.79 -10.10
N ILE A 132 12.04 -2.53 -9.33
CA ILE A 132 12.30 -2.27 -7.91
C ILE A 132 13.73 -1.75 -7.76
N ILE A 133 13.90 -0.70 -6.96
CA ILE A 133 15.21 -0.09 -6.64
C ILE A 133 15.33 -0.05 -5.12
N ASP A 134 16.28 -0.78 -4.56
CA ASP A 134 16.41 -1.04 -3.11
C ASP A 134 17.88 -1.00 -2.63
N PRO A 135 18.32 0.02 -1.91
CA PRO A 135 17.63 1.28 -1.67
C PRO A 135 17.88 2.30 -2.81
N TYR A 136 16.88 3.10 -3.15
CA TYR A 136 17.02 4.05 -4.26
C TYR A 136 18.09 5.11 -4.03
N GLN A 137 18.43 5.40 -2.78
CA GLN A 137 19.45 6.38 -2.42
C GLN A 137 20.83 6.03 -2.98
N ALA A 138 21.14 4.74 -3.08
CA ALA A 138 22.43 4.25 -3.55
C ALA A 138 22.65 4.47 -5.06
N PHE A 139 21.57 4.69 -5.81
CA PHE A 139 21.56 4.82 -7.26
C PHE A 139 21.38 6.26 -7.76
N LEU A 140 21.40 7.23 -6.85
CA LEU A 140 21.32 8.64 -7.22
C LEU A 140 22.54 9.04 -8.05
N PRO A 141 22.37 9.84 -9.13
CA PRO A 141 23.51 10.34 -9.93
C PRO A 141 24.52 11.07 -9.06
N GLU A 142 25.80 10.98 -9.45
CA GLU A 142 26.90 11.65 -8.74
C GLU A 142 26.63 13.15 -8.48
N GLY A 143 26.99 13.59 -7.28
CA GLY A 143 26.75 14.97 -6.84
C GLY A 143 25.28 15.31 -6.54
N THR A 144 24.38 14.32 -6.58
CA THR A 144 22.99 14.51 -6.11
C THR A 144 22.95 14.42 -4.59
N ASN A 145 22.61 15.54 -3.95
CA ASN A 145 22.35 15.58 -2.51
C ASN A 145 20.84 15.45 -2.27
N MET A 146 20.44 14.51 -1.43
CA MET A 146 19.04 14.32 -1.05
C MET A 146 18.39 15.56 -0.42
N GLY A 147 19.19 16.42 0.23
CA GLY A 147 18.75 17.72 0.73
C GLY A 147 18.57 18.78 -0.39
N SER A 148 19.02 18.51 -1.59
CA SER A 148 18.85 19.43 -2.72
C SER A 148 17.53 19.17 -3.44
N VAL A 149 16.52 19.95 -3.08
CA VAL A 149 15.18 19.92 -3.66
C VAL A 149 15.19 19.90 -5.19
N SER A 150 15.98 20.78 -5.81
CA SER A 150 16.06 20.93 -7.27
C SER A 150 16.62 19.69 -7.95
N LYS A 151 17.71 19.11 -7.42
CA LYS A 151 18.34 17.91 -7.99
C LYS A 151 17.44 16.69 -7.85
N MET A 152 16.84 16.49 -6.68
CA MET A 152 15.90 15.40 -6.45
C MET A 152 14.68 15.51 -7.37
N ARG A 153 14.13 16.71 -7.56
CA ARG A 153 13.01 16.93 -8.49
C ARG A 153 13.38 16.51 -9.92
N THR A 154 14.61 16.78 -10.39
CA THR A 154 15.07 16.35 -11.71
C THR A 154 15.08 14.83 -11.82
N VAL A 155 15.64 14.11 -10.83
CA VAL A 155 15.68 12.65 -10.79
C VAL A 155 14.26 12.06 -10.82
N PHE A 156 13.37 12.54 -9.96
CA PHE A 156 11.98 12.04 -9.91
C PHE A 156 11.17 12.39 -11.16
N THR A 157 11.46 13.50 -11.81
CA THR A 157 10.86 13.84 -13.11
C THR A 157 11.30 12.85 -14.19
N SER A 158 12.60 12.53 -14.25
CA SER A 158 13.14 11.53 -15.17
C SER A 158 12.49 10.15 -14.93
N LEU A 159 12.47 9.66 -13.69
CA LEU A 159 11.80 8.41 -13.31
C LEU A 159 10.31 8.39 -13.70
N SER A 160 9.61 9.51 -13.46
CA SER A 160 8.19 9.63 -13.84
C SER A 160 7.97 9.55 -15.36
N ASN A 161 8.89 10.12 -16.13
CA ASN A 161 8.86 10.04 -17.59
C ASN A 161 9.11 8.61 -18.08
N VAL A 162 10.10 7.92 -17.50
CA VAL A 162 10.38 6.51 -17.80
C VAL A 162 9.14 5.66 -17.49
N ALA A 163 8.60 5.76 -16.28
CA ALA A 163 7.41 5.01 -15.89
C ALA A 163 6.23 5.25 -16.85
N LYS A 164 5.96 6.52 -17.17
CA LYS A 164 4.87 6.90 -18.08
C LYS A 164 5.05 6.40 -19.51
N ARG A 165 6.28 6.43 -20.03
CA ARG A 165 6.60 6.01 -21.41
C ARG A 165 6.54 4.51 -21.58
N THR A 166 7.02 3.77 -20.58
CA THR A 166 7.14 2.31 -20.62
C THR A 166 5.90 1.57 -20.07
N GLY A 167 5.10 2.26 -19.25
CA GLY A 167 4.00 1.64 -18.52
C GLY A 167 4.45 0.77 -17.33
N VAL A 168 5.75 0.76 -17.00
CA VAL A 168 6.31 -0.02 -15.89
C VAL A 168 5.94 0.61 -14.55
N ALA A 169 5.60 -0.20 -13.55
CA ALA A 169 5.50 0.23 -12.17
C ALA A 169 6.92 0.36 -11.59
N ILE A 170 7.31 1.56 -11.13
CA ILE A 170 8.60 1.79 -10.48
C ILE A 170 8.39 1.86 -8.98
N VAL A 171 9.07 0.99 -8.23
CA VAL A 171 9.04 0.97 -6.76
C VAL A 171 10.41 1.35 -6.23
N LEU A 172 10.45 2.39 -5.41
CA LEU A 172 11.63 2.90 -4.74
C LEU A 172 11.55 2.53 -3.27
N VAL A 173 12.46 1.68 -2.81
CA VAL A 173 12.57 1.36 -1.38
C VAL A 173 13.54 2.34 -0.74
N GLY A 174 13.12 2.98 0.36
CA GLY A 174 13.90 3.96 1.08
C GLY A 174 14.08 3.61 2.56
N HIS A 175 15.09 4.22 3.17
CA HIS A 175 15.31 4.16 4.60
C HIS A 175 15.03 5.51 5.23
N LEU A 176 14.32 5.51 6.37
CA LEU A 176 14.09 6.72 7.14
C LEU A 176 15.40 7.24 7.74
N ASN A 177 15.63 8.53 7.64
CA ASN A 177 16.76 9.15 8.32
C ASN A 177 16.56 9.11 9.85
N LYS A 178 17.59 8.68 10.59
CA LYS A 178 17.58 8.56 12.06
C LYS A 178 17.52 9.89 12.83
N ASN A 179 17.25 11.02 12.17
CA ASN A 179 17.13 12.30 12.85
C ASN A 179 15.85 12.32 13.70
N GLU A 180 16.04 12.09 15.00
CA GLU A 180 15.01 12.22 16.03
C GLU A 180 14.54 13.67 16.10
N GLY A 181 13.28 13.94 15.74
CA GLY A 181 12.64 15.24 15.95
C GLY A 181 11.87 15.84 14.77
N GLY A 182 11.87 15.22 13.60
CA GLY A 182 11.03 15.65 12.46
C GLY A 182 9.67 14.97 12.45
N LYS A 183 8.64 15.60 11.87
CA LYS A 183 7.37 14.93 11.53
C LYS A 183 7.68 13.75 10.62
N ASP A 184 7.03 12.59 10.83
CA ASP A 184 7.31 11.32 10.13
C ASP A 184 7.38 11.43 8.60
N ILE A 185 6.56 12.28 7.97
CA ILE A 185 6.62 12.59 6.53
C ILE A 185 7.97 13.20 6.10
N HIS A 186 8.67 13.91 6.99
CA HIS A 186 9.94 14.57 6.67
C HIS A 186 11.17 13.71 6.99
N ARG A 187 11.00 12.62 7.74
CA ARG A 187 12.13 11.75 8.14
C ARG A 187 12.65 10.90 6.98
N GLY A 188 11.78 10.50 6.03
CA GLY A 188 12.15 9.65 4.89
C GLY A 188 12.64 10.41 3.67
N PHE A 189 12.04 11.56 3.38
CA PHE A 189 12.18 12.21 2.08
C PHE A 189 13.29 13.25 1.98
N GLY A 190 13.92 13.66 3.09
CA GLY A 190 14.86 14.78 3.07
C GLY A 190 14.24 16.12 2.58
N SER A 191 13.16 16.08 1.81
CA SER A 191 12.39 17.27 1.39
C SER A 191 10.93 16.94 1.10
N ALA A 192 10.03 17.90 1.39
CA ALA A 192 8.60 17.82 1.06
C ALA A 192 8.33 17.68 -0.47
N ASP A 193 9.29 18.06 -1.30
CA ASP A 193 9.16 18.03 -2.76
C ASP A 193 9.27 16.63 -3.35
N ILE A 194 9.99 15.70 -2.72
CA ILE A 194 10.01 14.30 -3.14
C ILE A 194 8.59 13.72 -2.97
N ALA A 195 8.00 13.98 -1.80
CA ALA A 195 6.61 13.59 -1.57
C ALA A 195 5.65 14.19 -2.60
N ALA A 196 5.91 15.40 -3.10
CA ALA A 196 5.08 16.03 -4.12
C ALA A 196 5.23 15.38 -5.51
N ALA A 197 6.42 14.86 -5.84
CA ALA A 197 6.73 14.28 -7.14
C ALA A 197 6.12 12.88 -7.36
N VAL A 198 5.89 12.11 -6.28
CA VAL A 198 5.36 10.74 -6.36
C VAL A 198 3.86 10.70 -6.12
N ARG A 199 3.21 9.62 -6.60
CA ARG A 199 1.76 9.46 -6.53
C ARG A 199 1.29 8.51 -5.44
N SER A 200 2.15 7.59 -5.00
CA SER A 200 1.88 6.65 -3.92
C SER A 200 3.08 6.56 -2.98
N ILE A 201 2.82 6.58 -1.68
CA ILE A 201 3.82 6.42 -0.62
C ILE A 201 3.25 5.44 0.39
N LEU A 202 4.00 4.39 0.63
CA LEU A 202 3.69 3.35 1.60
C LEU A 202 4.69 3.42 2.76
N MET A 203 4.21 3.20 3.97
CA MET A 203 5.02 3.03 5.17
C MET A 203 4.89 1.59 5.65
N VAL A 204 6.02 0.96 5.88
CA VAL A 204 6.10 -0.39 6.49
C VAL A 204 6.67 -0.24 7.88
N GLU A 205 5.99 -0.79 8.87
CA GLU A 205 6.38 -0.71 10.27
C GLU A 205 6.21 -2.08 10.95
N ILE A 206 7.08 -2.38 11.92
CA ILE A 206 6.88 -3.54 12.80
C ILE A 206 5.80 -3.18 13.82
N ASP A 207 4.84 -4.07 14.03
CA ASP A 207 3.91 -3.97 15.13
C ASP A 207 4.68 -4.03 16.46
N LYS A 208 4.45 -3.06 17.35
CA LYS A 208 5.14 -2.95 18.65
C LYS A 208 4.78 -4.08 19.60
N GLU A 209 3.56 -4.61 19.49
CA GLU A 209 3.03 -5.65 20.34
C GLU A 209 3.36 -7.05 19.82
N ASN A 210 3.44 -7.20 18.49
CA ASN A 210 3.76 -8.46 17.85
C ASN A 210 4.81 -8.30 16.74
N ARG A 211 6.06 -8.64 17.04
CA ARG A 211 7.19 -8.50 16.12
C ARG A 211 7.13 -9.41 14.87
N SER A 212 6.24 -10.38 14.81
CA SER A 212 5.97 -11.14 13.58
C SER A 212 5.06 -10.38 12.63
N ARG A 213 4.30 -9.39 13.11
CA ARG A 213 3.40 -8.56 12.32
C ARG A 213 4.10 -7.35 11.73
N ARG A 214 3.68 -6.99 10.53
CA ARG A 214 4.05 -5.76 9.82
C ARG A 214 2.79 -5.04 9.43
N LEU A 215 2.80 -3.72 9.58
CA LEU A 215 1.72 -2.86 9.13
C LEU A 215 2.18 -2.10 7.89
N VAL A 216 1.41 -2.21 6.82
CA VAL A 216 1.63 -1.45 5.59
C VAL A 216 0.55 -0.40 5.50
N ARG A 217 0.93 0.86 5.54
CA ARG A 217 0.01 2.00 5.48
C ARG A 217 0.25 2.86 4.27
N THR A 218 -0.82 3.28 3.63
CA THR A 218 -0.78 4.31 2.60
C THR A 218 -0.63 5.68 3.29
N ILE A 219 0.54 6.30 3.16
CA ILE A 219 0.81 7.65 3.68
C ILE A 219 0.31 8.70 2.70
N LYS A 220 0.41 8.41 1.41
CA LYS A 220 -0.05 9.28 0.34
C LYS A 220 -0.57 8.45 -0.82
N SER A 221 -1.71 8.87 -1.34
CA SER A 221 -2.19 8.47 -2.65
C SER A 221 -2.84 9.65 -3.36
N ASN A 222 -2.65 9.75 -4.67
CA ASN A 222 -3.27 10.78 -5.51
C ASN A 222 -4.32 10.18 -6.45
N PHE A 223 -4.92 9.07 -6.07
CA PHE A 223 -5.92 8.34 -6.87
C PHE A 223 -7.27 8.35 -6.16
N ASP A 224 -8.36 8.42 -6.93
CA ASP A 224 -9.73 8.51 -6.41
C ASP A 224 -10.16 7.22 -5.68
N ASP A 225 -9.63 6.06 -6.07
CA ASP A 225 -9.88 4.77 -5.46
C ASP A 225 -8.84 4.40 -4.37
N SER A 226 -8.22 5.42 -3.76
CA SER A 226 -7.26 5.22 -2.67
C SER A 226 -7.95 4.70 -1.42
N ASP A 227 -7.35 3.68 -0.82
CA ASP A 227 -7.74 3.15 0.48
C ASP A 227 -6.57 3.35 1.45
N TYR A 228 -6.85 3.93 2.60
CA TYR A 228 -5.87 4.24 3.64
C TYR A 228 -5.93 3.26 4.81
N THR A 229 -6.78 2.24 4.73
CA THR A 229 -6.81 1.17 5.72
C THR A 229 -5.48 0.42 5.71
N PRO A 230 -4.86 0.17 6.86
CA PRO A 230 -3.63 -0.60 6.92
C PRO A 230 -3.83 -2.03 6.44
N ILE A 231 -2.82 -2.58 5.77
CA ILE A 231 -2.74 -4.02 5.50
C ILE A 231 -1.81 -4.63 6.54
N GLN A 232 -2.24 -5.73 7.16
CA GLN A 232 -1.42 -6.51 8.05
C GLN A 232 -0.71 -7.61 7.28
N LEU A 233 0.60 -7.72 7.50
CA LEU A 233 1.41 -8.81 7.00
C LEU A 233 1.95 -9.59 8.19
N VAL A 234 1.91 -10.90 8.12
CA VAL A 234 2.47 -11.78 9.15
C VAL A 234 3.65 -12.55 8.59
N LEU A 235 4.76 -12.48 9.30
CA LEU A 235 5.98 -13.21 9.00
C LEU A 235 6.00 -14.47 9.84
N ASP A 236 5.92 -15.64 9.20
CA ASP A 236 6.02 -16.91 9.86
C ASP A 236 7.46 -17.29 10.28
N ASP A 237 7.64 -18.43 10.95
CA ASP A 237 8.95 -18.93 11.40
C ASP A 237 9.89 -19.25 10.23
N GLU A 238 9.35 -19.57 9.06
CA GLU A 238 10.12 -19.78 7.82
C GLU A 238 10.45 -18.46 7.09
N ARG A 239 10.04 -17.32 7.68
CA ARG A 239 10.20 -15.97 7.13
C ARG A 239 9.43 -15.74 5.82
N LYS A 240 8.32 -16.42 5.64
CA LYS A 240 7.35 -16.20 4.57
C LYS A 240 6.29 -15.22 5.05
N LEU A 241 5.93 -14.26 4.20
CA LEU A 241 4.88 -13.29 4.48
C LEU A 241 3.52 -13.78 3.98
N SER A 242 2.51 -13.66 4.83
CA SER A 242 1.10 -13.76 4.48
C SER A 242 0.40 -12.42 4.69
N PHE A 243 -0.69 -12.21 3.95
CA PHE A 243 -1.56 -11.03 4.06
C PHE A 243 -2.74 -11.39 4.96
N GLU A 244 -2.99 -10.57 5.97
CA GLU A 244 -4.11 -10.76 6.88
C GLU A 244 -4.97 -9.50 6.93
N GLU A 245 -6.26 -9.68 7.12
CA GLU A 245 -7.18 -8.57 7.35
C GLU A 245 -6.89 -7.97 8.74
N PHE A 246 -7.00 -6.65 8.82
CA PHE A 246 -6.84 -5.95 10.08
C PHE A 246 -8.07 -6.25 10.95
N GLU A 247 -7.90 -6.87 12.12
CA GLU A 247 -9.00 -7.12 13.04
C GLU A 247 -9.33 -5.83 13.81
N ASP A 248 -10.64 -5.54 13.95
CA ASP A 248 -11.15 -4.33 14.62
C ASP A 248 -10.69 -4.17 16.09
N ASP A 249 -10.27 -5.27 16.73
CA ASP A 249 -9.76 -5.23 18.11
C ASP A 249 -8.36 -4.59 18.22
N ASP A 250 -7.67 -4.39 17.10
CA ASP A 250 -6.38 -3.71 17.02
C ASP A 250 -6.49 -2.16 16.92
N GLU A 251 -7.67 -1.58 17.23
CA GLU A 251 -7.94 -0.13 17.21
C GLU A 251 -6.94 0.69 18.07
N VAL A 252 -6.31 0.05 19.04
CA VAL A 252 -5.25 0.65 19.88
C VAL A 252 -4.02 0.99 19.06
N ALA A 253 -3.68 0.20 18.05
CA ALA A 253 -2.55 0.45 17.16
C ALA A 253 -2.80 1.65 16.23
N LEU A 254 -4.06 1.87 15.78
CA LEU A 254 -4.44 3.02 14.95
C LEU A 254 -4.44 4.34 15.74
N SER A 255 -4.76 4.32 17.04
CA SER A 255 -4.79 5.50 17.90
C SER A 255 -3.41 6.01 18.31
N ALA A 256 -2.39 5.16 18.24
CA ALA A 256 -0.99 5.52 18.57
C ALA A 256 -0.32 6.38 17.51
N PHE A 257 -0.95 6.59 16.34
CA PHE A 257 -0.38 7.36 15.25
C PHE A 257 -0.98 8.77 15.20
N PRO A 258 -0.14 9.82 15.21
CA PRO A 258 -0.65 11.19 15.21
C PRO A 258 -1.49 11.44 13.96
N ALA A 259 -2.75 11.79 14.17
CA ALA A 259 -3.71 12.20 13.14
C ALA A 259 -3.26 13.40 12.27
N GLN A 260 -2.06 13.90 12.48
CA GLN A 260 -1.53 15.13 11.87
C GLN A 260 -0.80 14.93 10.54
N ILE A 261 -0.69 13.69 10.05
CA ILE A 261 -0.01 13.39 8.77
C ILE A 261 -0.92 13.63 7.56
N LEU A 262 -2.21 13.87 7.77
CA LEU A 262 -3.21 14.01 6.72
C LEU A 262 -3.63 15.46 6.51
N THR A 263 -2.79 16.28 5.87
CA THR A 263 -3.34 17.47 5.20
C THR A 263 -2.57 17.84 3.93
N PRO A 264 -3.12 17.49 2.77
CA PRO A 264 -3.48 18.49 1.81
C PRO A 264 -4.97 18.82 1.94
N ALA A 265 -5.33 20.06 1.58
CA ALA A 265 -6.66 20.67 1.74
C ALA A 265 -7.72 20.06 0.82
N PHE A 266 -8.04 18.78 1.01
CA PHE A 266 -9.24 18.16 0.47
C PHE A 266 -10.13 17.74 1.64
N PRO A 267 -11.46 17.93 1.57
CA PRO A 267 -12.34 17.50 2.65
C PRO A 267 -12.12 16.00 2.88
N LYS A 268 -11.77 15.63 4.11
CA LYS A 268 -11.59 14.25 4.55
C LYS A 268 -12.89 13.49 4.29
N MET A 269 -12.92 12.65 3.27
CA MET A 269 -13.83 11.51 3.30
C MET A 269 -13.20 10.50 4.27
N ARG A 270 -13.55 10.63 5.55
CA ARG A 270 -13.24 9.63 6.57
C ARG A 270 -14.05 8.38 6.22
N MET A 271 -13.38 7.31 5.82
CA MET A 271 -14.06 6.03 5.67
C MET A 271 -14.55 5.58 7.04
N LYS A 272 -15.78 5.12 7.09
CA LYS A 272 -16.41 4.61 8.32
C LYS A 272 -15.73 3.29 8.70
N THR A 273 -15.33 3.14 9.94
CA THR A 273 -14.90 1.84 10.48
C THR A 273 -16.05 0.84 10.41
N LYS A 274 -15.75 -0.47 10.46
CA LYS A 274 -16.80 -1.50 10.54
C LYS A 274 -17.77 -1.25 11.69
N ILE A 275 -17.27 -0.70 12.80
CA ILE A 275 -18.11 -0.30 13.94
C ILE A 275 -19.01 0.88 13.57
N GLU A 276 -18.48 1.92 12.95
CA GLU A 276 -19.26 3.08 12.51
C GLU A 276 -20.29 2.71 11.45
N LEU A 277 -19.91 1.82 10.52
CA LEU A 277 -20.86 1.28 9.52
C LEU A 277 -21.94 0.45 10.19
N ALA A 278 -21.59 -0.41 11.16
CA ALA A 278 -22.56 -1.16 11.96
C ALA A 278 -23.46 -0.23 12.77
N GLN A 279 -22.93 0.84 13.38
CA GLN A 279 -23.72 1.83 14.10
C GLN A 279 -24.74 2.52 13.18
N GLU A 280 -24.34 2.87 11.97
CA GLU A 280 -25.23 3.47 10.98
C GLU A 280 -26.34 2.51 10.56
N ILE A 281 -26.00 1.27 10.18
CA ILE A 281 -26.97 0.23 9.81
C ILE A 281 -27.95 -0.02 10.95
N ILE A 282 -27.47 -0.15 12.19
CA ILE A 282 -28.32 -0.32 13.39
C ILE A 282 -29.23 0.90 13.56
N SER A 283 -28.68 2.11 13.44
CA SER A 283 -29.46 3.33 13.62
C SER A 283 -30.54 3.50 12.55
N ASP A 284 -30.22 3.25 11.29
CA ASP A 284 -31.14 3.36 10.16
C ASP A 284 -32.30 2.36 10.26
N ILE A 285 -32.01 1.13 10.69
CA ILE A 285 -33.04 0.12 10.90
C ILE A 285 -33.92 0.50 12.08
N LEU A 286 -33.34 0.92 13.20
CA LEU A 286 -34.07 1.20 14.44
C LEU A 286 -34.82 2.55 14.45
N VAL A 287 -34.54 3.45 13.48
CA VAL A 287 -35.35 4.67 13.28
C VAL A 287 -36.84 4.32 13.05
N ASN A 288 -37.12 3.19 12.44
CA ASN A 288 -38.48 2.74 12.12
C ASN A 288 -39.12 1.91 13.26
N GLY A 289 -38.46 1.82 14.42
CA GLY A 289 -38.97 1.12 15.60
C GLY A 289 -38.20 -0.17 15.94
N PRO A 290 -38.72 -0.99 16.87
CA PRO A 290 -38.08 -2.24 17.27
C PRO A 290 -37.90 -3.21 16.09
N HIS A 291 -36.71 -3.79 15.93
CA HIS A 291 -36.41 -4.75 14.87
C HIS A 291 -35.77 -6.04 15.41
N PRO A 292 -36.08 -7.21 14.79
CA PRO A 292 -35.46 -8.48 15.15
C PRO A 292 -33.94 -8.45 15.06
N VAL A 293 -33.27 -8.96 16.08
CA VAL A 293 -31.79 -9.02 16.12
C VAL A 293 -31.21 -9.78 14.93
N ALA A 294 -31.88 -10.84 14.48
CA ALA A 294 -31.47 -11.63 13.34
C ALA A 294 -31.40 -10.83 12.04
N GLU A 295 -32.38 -9.95 11.78
CA GLU A 295 -32.41 -9.11 10.58
C GLU A 295 -31.29 -8.07 10.59
N ILE A 296 -31.01 -7.49 11.77
CA ILE A 296 -29.91 -6.52 11.92
C ILE A 296 -28.56 -7.21 11.70
N ASN A 297 -28.36 -8.41 12.27
CA ASN A 297 -27.15 -9.19 12.05
C ASN A 297 -26.99 -9.59 10.57
N GLU A 298 -28.07 -9.97 9.89
CA GLU A 298 -28.03 -10.29 8.46
C GLU A 298 -27.67 -9.06 7.60
N ALA A 299 -28.23 -7.90 7.92
CA ALA A 299 -27.90 -6.65 7.22
C ALA A 299 -26.41 -6.30 7.39
N CYS A 300 -25.88 -6.41 8.60
CA CYS A 300 -24.46 -6.18 8.87
C CYS A 300 -23.56 -7.23 8.22
N ALA A 301 -23.97 -8.49 8.18
CA ALA A 301 -23.23 -9.58 7.55
C ALA A 301 -23.09 -9.39 6.03
N LYS A 302 -24.08 -8.80 5.35
CA LYS A 302 -24.01 -8.43 3.93
C LYS A 302 -22.91 -7.40 3.65
N GLU A 303 -22.57 -6.57 4.63
CA GLU A 303 -21.48 -5.60 4.57
C GLU A 303 -20.17 -6.16 5.18
N GLY A 304 -20.07 -7.47 5.39
CA GLY A 304 -18.88 -8.15 5.92
C GLY A 304 -18.57 -7.84 7.39
N ILE A 305 -19.57 -7.46 8.18
CA ILE A 305 -19.42 -7.11 9.60
C ILE A 305 -19.79 -8.32 10.47
N GLY A 306 -18.83 -8.80 11.27
CA GLY A 306 -19.03 -9.94 12.16
C GLY A 306 -19.88 -9.60 13.40
N GLU A 307 -20.54 -10.63 13.99
CA GLU A 307 -21.47 -10.47 15.13
C GLU A 307 -20.85 -9.76 16.34
N LYS A 308 -19.58 -10.00 16.66
CA LYS A 308 -18.89 -9.31 17.77
C LYS A 308 -18.86 -7.81 17.58
N THR A 309 -18.53 -7.36 16.35
CA THR A 309 -18.53 -5.94 15.97
C THR A 309 -19.92 -5.34 16.03
N VAL A 310 -20.94 -6.08 15.58
CA VAL A 310 -22.35 -5.67 15.65
C VAL A 310 -22.80 -5.49 17.10
N GLN A 311 -22.43 -6.39 18.02
CA GLN A 311 -22.76 -6.28 19.44
C GLN A 311 -22.06 -5.07 20.11
N ARG A 312 -20.83 -4.78 19.69
CA ARG A 312 -20.10 -3.61 20.19
C ARG A 312 -20.74 -2.31 19.67
N ALA A 313 -21.05 -2.25 18.37
CA ALA A 313 -21.74 -1.14 17.74
C ALA A 313 -23.10 -0.87 18.41
N ARG A 314 -23.88 -1.89 18.72
CA ARG A 314 -25.13 -1.77 19.46
C ARG A 314 -24.97 -1.02 20.78
N LYS A 315 -23.94 -1.38 21.56
CA LYS A 315 -23.68 -0.70 22.86
C LYS A 315 -23.37 0.78 22.66
N LEU A 316 -22.65 1.11 21.59
CA LEU A 316 -22.25 2.48 21.27
C LEU A 316 -23.42 3.32 20.71
N THR A 317 -24.39 2.70 20.02
CA THR A 317 -25.61 3.39 19.57
C THR A 317 -26.62 3.62 20.69
N GLY A 318 -26.45 2.98 21.85
CA GLY A 318 -27.40 3.04 22.94
C GLY A 318 -28.64 2.17 22.75
N ALA A 319 -28.66 1.33 21.69
CA ALA A 319 -29.78 0.41 21.47
C ALA A 319 -29.85 -0.67 22.57
N VAL A 320 -31.05 -0.91 23.07
CA VAL A 320 -31.32 -1.91 24.10
C VAL A 320 -31.95 -3.15 23.46
N GLN A 321 -31.76 -4.29 24.11
CA GLN A 321 -32.45 -5.53 23.73
C GLN A 321 -33.68 -5.72 24.54
N ASP A 322 -34.77 -6.11 23.89
CA ASP A 322 -36.05 -6.48 24.48
C ASP A 322 -36.63 -7.71 23.76
N TYR A 323 -37.77 -8.18 24.16
CA TYR A 323 -38.46 -9.31 23.54
C TYR A 323 -39.88 -8.91 23.16
N ILE A 324 -40.25 -9.10 21.88
CA ILE A 324 -41.62 -8.93 21.39
C ILE A 324 -42.12 -10.28 20.88
N ASN A 325 -43.19 -10.78 21.48
CA ASN A 325 -43.76 -12.11 21.17
C ASN A 325 -42.72 -13.26 21.22
N GLY A 326 -41.76 -13.18 22.16
CA GLY A 326 -40.72 -14.18 22.33
C GLY A 326 -39.51 -14.05 21.34
N VAL A 327 -39.54 -13.07 20.45
CA VAL A 327 -38.43 -12.80 19.51
C VAL A 327 -37.55 -11.69 20.09
N PRO A 328 -36.21 -11.89 20.15
CA PRO A 328 -35.33 -10.84 20.60
C PRO A 328 -35.27 -9.70 19.56
N VAL A 329 -35.48 -8.47 20.02
CA VAL A 329 -35.45 -7.25 19.21
C VAL A 329 -34.50 -6.24 19.81
N TRP A 330 -33.95 -5.36 18.95
CA TRP A 330 -33.28 -4.15 19.40
C TRP A 330 -34.18 -2.94 19.17
N MET A 331 -34.05 -1.94 20.02
CA MET A 331 -34.79 -0.69 19.94
C MET A 331 -34.04 0.44 20.63
N PHE A 332 -34.32 1.66 20.26
CA PHE A 332 -33.95 2.82 21.08
C PHE A 332 -34.94 3.01 22.22
N LYS A 333 -34.44 3.46 23.38
CA LYS A 333 -35.28 3.83 24.53
C LYS A 333 -35.91 5.19 24.32
#